data_50b8cc50972f9bbdbc486b37d52ae116
#
_entry.id   50b8cc50972f9bbdbc486b37d52ae116
#
_cell.length_a   1.000
_cell.length_b   1.000
_cell.length_c   1.000
_cell.angle_alpha   90.00
_cell.angle_beta   90.00
_cell.angle_gamma   90.00
#
_symmetry.space_group_name_H-M   'P 1'
#
loop_
_entity.id
_entity.type
_entity.pdbx_description
1 polymer ?
#
loop_
_entity_poly.entity_id
_entity_poly.type
_entity_poly.pdbx_seq_one_letter_code
_entity_poly.pdbx_strand_id
1 'polypeptide(L)'
;PNTLCMSPNAQVVHGIPNNTHLEEGDIISIDCGALKNGFYGDHAYTFSVGEIDQAVQKLLTVTKASLYAGIDKFRDGNRIGDMAYAIQYHCEKEGYGVVRELVGHGLGKVMHEGPEVPNYGRRGQGKKIQEGMVLAIEPMINGGTHRIKQLKDGWTILTADGKASAHFEHDVALVDGKPELLSTFQYIYAALGIKSDEETPFRKEPLSL
;
A
#
# COMPACT_ATOMS: atom_id res chain seq x y z
N PRO A 1 11.53 -10.57 10.75
CA PRO A 1 12.87 -10.68 11.40
C PRO A 1 13.57 -9.33 11.57
N ASN A 2 13.10 -8.26 10.92
CA ASN A 2 13.69 -6.93 10.99
C ASN A 2 12.65 -5.87 11.35
N THR A 3 13.09 -4.65 11.69
CA THR A 3 12.23 -3.53 12.05
C THR A 3 11.48 -2.95 10.84
N LEU A 4 12.05 -3.09 9.65
CA LEU A 4 11.52 -2.63 8.38
C LEU A 4 11.57 -3.75 7.35
N CYS A 5 10.63 -3.75 6.41
CA CYS A 5 10.80 -4.42 5.13
C CYS A 5 11.34 -3.41 4.13
N MET A 6 12.40 -3.79 3.40
CA MET A 6 13.05 -2.94 2.39
C MET A 6 13.13 -3.72 1.08
N SER A 7 12.28 -3.36 0.13
CA SER A 7 12.05 -4.12 -1.10
C SER A 7 12.44 -3.29 -2.33
N PRO A 8 13.69 -3.41 -2.83
CA PRO A 8 14.13 -2.68 -4.02
C PRO A 8 13.64 -3.31 -5.32
N ASN A 9 13.32 -2.46 -6.30
CA ASN A 9 13.05 -2.76 -7.71
C ASN A 9 12.01 -3.86 -7.95
N ALA A 10 12.44 -5.07 -8.29
CA ALA A 10 11.59 -6.21 -8.55
C ALA A 10 11.10 -6.93 -7.27
N GLN A 11 11.55 -6.50 -6.10
CA GLN A 11 11.00 -6.98 -4.85
C GLN A 11 9.65 -6.30 -4.59
N VAL A 12 8.63 -7.12 -4.41
CA VAL A 12 7.25 -6.65 -4.19
C VAL A 12 7.10 -6.16 -2.74
N VAL A 13 7.35 -7.07 -1.78
CA VAL A 13 7.30 -6.82 -0.34
C VAL A 13 8.23 -7.78 0.42
N HIS A 14 8.32 -7.60 1.73
CA HIS A 14 9.02 -8.45 2.68
C HIS A 14 10.54 -8.58 2.40
N GLY A 15 11.12 -7.64 1.67
CA GLY A 15 12.56 -7.60 1.46
C GLY A 15 13.30 -7.44 2.79
N ILE A 16 14.31 -8.29 3.02
CA ILE A 16 15.14 -8.23 4.22
C ILE A 16 16.24 -7.19 4.01
N PRO A 17 16.36 -6.16 4.88
CA PRO A 17 17.44 -5.19 4.82
C PRO A 17 18.81 -5.86 4.79
N ASN A 18 19.67 -5.42 3.91
CA ASN A 18 21.01 -5.96 3.72
C ASN A 18 22.00 -4.87 3.31
N ASN A 19 23.26 -5.23 3.03
CA ASN A 19 24.33 -4.31 2.67
C ASN A 19 24.39 -3.95 1.16
N THR A 20 23.38 -4.30 0.36
CA THR A 20 23.34 -3.89 -1.04
C THR A 20 23.12 -2.39 -1.12
N HIS A 21 24.02 -1.69 -1.82
CA HIS A 21 23.87 -0.26 -2.05
C HIS A 21 22.78 -0.01 -3.08
N LEU A 22 21.97 1.01 -2.82
CA LEU A 22 21.03 1.53 -3.81
C LEU A 22 21.79 2.41 -4.80
N GLU A 23 21.43 2.33 -6.06
CA GLU A 23 22.01 3.12 -7.14
C GLU A 23 20.99 4.11 -7.68
N GLU A 24 21.47 5.15 -8.37
CA GLU A 24 20.58 6.07 -9.09
C GLU A 24 19.76 5.32 -10.13
N GLY A 25 18.47 5.57 -10.17
CA GLY A 25 17.52 4.83 -11.00
C GLY A 25 16.75 3.71 -10.28
N ASP A 26 17.19 3.34 -9.08
CA ASP A 26 16.46 2.37 -8.26
C ASP A 26 15.17 2.95 -7.67
N ILE A 27 14.25 2.07 -7.36
CA ILE A 27 13.14 2.34 -6.45
C ILE A 27 13.22 1.40 -5.25
N ILE A 28 12.69 1.84 -4.11
CA ILE A 28 12.63 1.00 -2.92
C ILE A 28 11.31 1.20 -2.18
N SER A 29 10.57 0.12 -1.97
CA SER A 29 9.42 0.12 -1.06
C SER A 29 9.91 -0.13 0.36
N ILE A 30 9.57 0.78 1.26
CA ILE A 30 9.84 0.67 2.69
C ILE A 30 8.50 0.53 3.39
N ASP A 31 8.38 -0.52 4.18
CA ASP A 31 7.19 -0.88 4.92
C ASP A 31 7.54 -1.04 6.40
N CYS A 32 6.77 -0.39 7.27
CA CYS A 32 7.05 -0.21 8.68
C CYS A 32 5.82 -0.40 9.55
N GLY A 33 5.77 -1.52 10.26
CA GLY A 33 4.82 -1.76 11.33
C GLY A 33 5.31 -1.24 12.68
N ALA A 34 4.44 -0.58 13.45
CA ALA A 34 4.75 -0.05 14.77
C ALA A 34 3.68 -0.41 15.79
N LEU A 35 4.11 -0.78 17.00
CA LEU A 35 3.22 -1.00 18.14
C LEU A 35 3.36 0.14 19.15
N LYS A 36 2.27 0.86 19.40
CA LYS A 36 2.22 1.93 20.39
C LYS A 36 0.94 1.86 21.22
N ASN A 37 1.07 1.93 22.54
CA ASN A 37 -0.06 1.91 23.48
C ASN A 37 -1.02 0.72 23.27
N GLY A 38 -0.50 -0.44 22.82
CA GLY A 38 -1.29 -1.65 22.59
C GLY A 38 -2.04 -1.69 21.26
N PHE A 39 -1.77 -0.75 20.34
CA PHE A 39 -2.32 -0.72 18.98
C PHE A 39 -1.20 -0.73 17.95
N TYR A 40 -1.44 -1.44 16.85
CA TYR A 40 -0.56 -1.47 15.70
C TYR A 40 -0.93 -0.36 14.71
N GLY A 41 0.09 0.21 14.07
CA GLY A 41 -0.01 1.00 12.87
C GLY A 41 0.90 0.42 11.81
N ASP A 42 0.48 0.46 10.55
CA ASP A 42 1.21 -0.05 9.40
C ASP A 42 1.29 1.00 8.29
N HIS A 43 2.39 1.00 7.55
CA HIS A 43 2.57 2.05 6.55
C HIS A 43 3.69 1.73 5.56
N ALA A 44 3.39 1.81 4.26
CA ALA A 44 4.38 1.61 3.23
C ALA A 44 4.41 2.74 2.20
N TYR A 45 5.61 3.02 1.72
CA TYR A 45 5.86 3.99 0.65
C TYR A 45 7.01 3.52 -0.26
N THR A 46 6.84 3.71 -1.58
CA THR A 46 7.89 3.47 -2.55
C THR A 46 8.62 4.75 -2.91
N PHE A 47 9.91 4.79 -2.62
CA PHE A 47 10.81 5.92 -2.89
C PHE A 47 11.55 5.71 -4.20
N SER A 48 11.86 6.80 -4.91
CA SER A 48 12.84 6.82 -5.99
C SER A 48 14.22 7.20 -5.45
N VAL A 49 15.27 6.65 -6.04
CA VAL A 49 16.66 7.00 -5.75
C VAL A 49 17.19 7.80 -6.94
N GLY A 50 17.31 9.11 -6.76
CA GLY A 50 17.65 10.02 -7.86
C GLY A 50 16.61 10.06 -8.98
N GLU A 51 17.05 10.18 -10.23
CA GLU A 51 16.20 10.14 -11.41
C GLU A 51 15.92 8.70 -11.83
N ILE A 52 14.64 8.36 -11.98
CA ILE A 52 14.19 7.01 -12.37
C ILE A 52 13.59 7.02 -13.77
N ASP A 53 13.55 5.85 -14.40
CA ASP A 53 12.92 5.67 -15.71
C ASP A 53 11.46 6.15 -15.69
N GLN A 54 11.03 6.80 -16.78
CA GLN A 54 9.69 7.37 -16.90
C GLN A 54 8.57 6.33 -16.77
N ALA A 55 8.81 5.08 -17.23
CA ALA A 55 7.84 4.01 -17.09
C ALA A 55 7.73 3.56 -15.63
N VAL A 56 8.83 3.58 -14.88
CA VAL A 56 8.84 3.29 -13.44
C VAL A 56 8.18 4.43 -12.66
N GLN A 57 8.45 5.69 -13.01
CA GLN A 57 7.77 6.84 -12.42
C GLN A 57 6.24 6.77 -12.62
N LYS A 58 5.80 6.35 -13.81
CA LYS A 58 4.37 6.11 -14.08
C LYS A 58 3.80 4.99 -13.19
N LEU A 59 4.54 3.90 -12.99
CA LEU A 59 4.14 2.82 -12.09
C LEU A 59 3.88 3.35 -10.67
N LEU A 60 4.82 4.13 -10.11
CA LEU A 60 4.67 4.72 -8.77
C LEU A 60 3.41 5.59 -8.69
N THR A 61 3.23 6.47 -9.67
CA THR A 61 2.07 7.39 -9.73
C THR A 61 0.75 6.62 -9.79
N VAL A 62 0.66 5.60 -10.65
CA VAL A 62 -0.57 4.81 -10.82
C VAL A 62 -0.85 3.98 -9.57
N THR A 63 0.19 3.39 -8.95
CA THR A 63 0.03 2.59 -7.72
C THR A 63 -0.48 3.47 -6.57
N LYS A 64 0.14 4.63 -6.36
CA LYS A 64 -0.31 5.58 -5.33
C LYS A 64 -1.75 6.05 -5.59
N ALA A 65 -2.09 6.39 -6.82
CA ALA A 65 -3.45 6.80 -7.17
C ALA A 65 -4.47 5.66 -6.98
N SER A 66 -4.08 4.42 -7.19
CA SER A 66 -4.96 3.26 -6.95
C SER A 66 -5.30 3.06 -5.47
N LEU A 67 -4.35 3.35 -4.57
CA LEU A 67 -4.59 3.34 -3.12
C LEU A 67 -5.75 4.29 -2.78
N TYR A 68 -5.68 5.54 -3.23
CA TYR A 68 -6.75 6.52 -2.99
C TYR A 68 -8.06 6.16 -3.68
N ALA A 69 -8.01 5.53 -4.86
CA ALA A 69 -9.21 5.03 -5.51
C ALA A 69 -9.92 3.93 -4.69
N GLY A 70 -9.14 3.09 -3.99
CA GLY A 70 -9.64 2.11 -3.03
C GLY A 70 -10.22 2.78 -1.78
N ILE A 71 -9.47 3.70 -1.17
CA ILE A 71 -9.88 4.46 0.02
C ILE A 71 -11.20 5.22 -0.23
N ASP A 72 -11.40 5.82 -1.41
CA ASP A 72 -12.67 6.49 -1.74
C ASP A 72 -13.88 5.54 -1.68
N LYS A 73 -13.70 4.26 -1.87
CA LYS A 73 -14.75 3.24 -1.75
C LYS A 73 -14.92 2.67 -0.35
N PHE A 74 -14.03 2.99 0.59
CA PHE A 74 -14.15 2.62 2.00
C PHE A 74 -15.19 3.50 2.68
N ARG A 75 -16.48 3.18 2.45
CA ARG A 75 -17.63 3.95 2.92
C ARG A 75 -18.71 3.01 3.44
N ASP A 76 -19.51 3.49 4.37
CA ASP A 76 -20.68 2.72 4.84
C ASP A 76 -21.59 2.34 3.66
N GLY A 77 -22.08 1.12 3.72
CA GLY A 77 -22.92 0.53 2.68
C GLY A 77 -22.17 -0.19 1.56
N ASN A 78 -20.91 0.14 1.31
CA ASN A 78 -20.04 -0.58 0.37
C ASN A 78 -19.53 -1.90 0.96
N ARG A 79 -18.82 -2.66 0.14
CA ARG A 79 -18.16 -3.90 0.50
C ARG A 79 -16.68 -3.85 0.14
N ILE A 80 -15.87 -4.71 0.76
CA ILE A 80 -14.43 -4.83 0.46
C ILE A 80 -14.18 -5.00 -1.05
N GLY A 81 -15.02 -5.76 -1.75
CA GLY A 81 -14.92 -5.95 -3.20
C GLY A 81 -15.13 -4.69 -4.03
N ASP A 82 -15.77 -3.66 -3.49
CA ASP A 82 -15.92 -2.36 -4.19
C ASP A 82 -14.59 -1.60 -4.17
N MET A 83 -13.85 -1.65 -3.05
CA MET A 83 -12.51 -1.10 -2.91
C MET A 83 -11.53 -1.87 -3.82
N ALA A 84 -11.52 -3.19 -3.68
CA ALA A 84 -10.68 -4.10 -4.44
C ALA A 84 -10.83 -3.90 -5.97
N TYR A 85 -12.08 -3.79 -6.43
CA TYR A 85 -12.36 -3.51 -7.84
C TYR A 85 -11.85 -2.12 -8.28
N ALA A 86 -11.98 -1.11 -7.44
CA ALA A 86 -11.51 0.24 -7.78
C ALA A 86 -9.98 0.27 -7.96
N ILE A 87 -9.24 -0.38 -7.06
CA ILE A 87 -7.78 -0.55 -7.15
C ILE A 87 -7.42 -1.30 -8.44
N GLN A 88 -8.00 -2.48 -8.63
CA GLN A 88 -7.74 -3.33 -9.79
C GLN A 88 -8.00 -2.60 -11.10
N TYR A 89 -9.18 -2.01 -11.26
CA TYR A 89 -9.55 -1.31 -12.48
C TYR A 89 -8.60 -0.14 -12.79
N HIS A 90 -8.19 0.60 -11.74
CA HIS A 90 -7.28 1.74 -11.89
C HIS A 90 -5.91 1.31 -12.44
N CYS A 91 -5.38 0.16 -11.99
CA CYS A 91 -4.07 -0.34 -12.40
C CYS A 91 -4.12 -1.11 -13.73
N GLU A 92 -5.09 -2.02 -13.89
CA GLU A 92 -5.15 -2.89 -15.07
C GLU A 92 -5.46 -2.11 -16.36
N LYS A 93 -6.25 -1.02 -16.30
CA LYS A 93 -6.47 -0.15 -17.46
C LYS A 93 -5.20 0.53 -18.00
N GLU A 94 -4.19 0.69 -17.13
CA GLU A 94 -2.86 1.22 -17.48
C GLU A 94 -1.86 0.12 -17.86
N GLY A 95 -2.31 -1.16 -17.87
CA GLY A 95 -1.51 -2.31 -18.27
C GLY A 95 -0.65 -2.92 -17.17
N TYR A 96 -0.88 -2.57 -15.90
CA TYR A 96 -0.14 -3.08 -14.75
C TYR A 96 -0.76 -4.32 -14.14
N GLY A 97 0.08 -5.18 -13.54
CA GLY A 97 -0.34 -6.39 -12.84
C GLY A 97 -0.65 -6.13 -11.37
N VAL A 98 -1.85 -6.48 -10.93
CA VAL A 98 -2.24 -6.39 -9.51
C VAL A 98 -1.91 -7.71 -8.81
N VAL A 99 -1.07 -7.69 -7.79
CA VAL A 99 -0.71 -8.86 -6.99
C VAL A 99 -1.95 -9.45 -6.32
N ARG A 100 -2.06 -10.78 -6.29
CA ARG A 100 -3.27 -11.49 -5.83
C ARG A 100 -3.05 -12.36 -4.60
N GLU A 101 -1.83 -12.80 -4.38
CA GLU A 101 -1.45 -13.72 -3.31
C GLU A 101 -1.23 -13.03 -1.97
N LEU A 102 -1.07 -11.70 -2.00
CA LEU A 102 -0.87 -10.84 -0.86
C LEU A 102 -1.98 -9.79 -0.83
N VAL A 103 -2.47 -9.51 0.35
CA VAL A 103 -3.67 -8.68 0.55
C VAL A 103 -3.50 -7.81 1.79
N GLY A 104 -4.16 -6.68 1.82
CA GLY A 104 -4.32 -5.88 3.02
C GLY A 104 -5.20 -6.57 4.08
N HIS A 105 -5.32 -5.97 5.22
CA HIS A 105 -5.93 -6.61 6.39
C HIS A 105 -6.61 -5.61 7.32
N GLY A 106 -7.42 -6.12 8.24
CA GLY A 106 -7.78 -5.36 9.43
C GLY A 106 -6.57 -5.22 10.36
N LEU A 107 -6.52 -4.17 11.13
CA LEU A 107 -5.51 -4.00 12.17
C LEU A 107 -6.08 -3.27 13.39
N GLY A 108 -5.41 -3.43 14.53
CA GLY A 108 -5.84 -2.84 15.78
C GLY A 108 -4.95 -3.33 16.91
N LYS A 109 -5.46 -4.20 17.77
CA LYS A 109 -4.67 -4.84 18.84
C LYS A 109 -3.80 -5.99 18.34
N VAL A 110 -4.07 -6.47 17.15
CA VAL A 110 -3.27 -7.45 16.41
C VAL A 110 -2.88 -6.80 15.10
N MET A 111 -1.65 -7.02 14.62
CA MET A 111 -1.16 -6.40 13.39
C MET A 111 -1.96 -6.87 12.17
N HIS A 112 -2.19 -8.18 12.06
CA HIS A 112 -2.98 -8.76 10.99
C HIS A 112 -4.24 -9.40 11.57
N GLU A 113 -5.37 -8.74 11.43
CA GLU A 113 -6.66 -9.28 11.83
C GLU A 113 -7.68 -9.20 10.67
N GLY A 114 -8.80 -9.88 10.81
CA GLY A 114 -9.83 -9.83 9.77
C GLY A 114 -10.52 -8.48 9.68
N PRO A 115 -10.99 -8.10 8.49
CA PRO A 115 -11.06 -8.89 7.27
C PRO A 115 -9.79 -8.81 6.41
N GLU A 116 -9.60 -9.77 5.49
CA GLU A 116 -8.69 -9.59 4.36
C GLU A 116 -9.20 -8.48 3.42
N VAL A 117 -8.26 -7.70 2.87
CA VAL A 117 -8.50 -6.55 1.99
C VAL A 117 -7.74 -6.75 0.67
N PRO A 118 -8.24 -7.60 -0.24
CA PRO A 118 -7.59 -7.84 -1.51
C PRO A 118 -7.59 -6.58 -2.39
N ASN A 119 -6.55 -6.46 -3.23
CA ASN A 119 -6.40 -5.38 -4.19
C ASN A 119 -7.06 -5.70 -5.55
N TYR A 120 -7.78 -6.82 -5.64
CA TYR A 120 -8.56 -7.25 -6.80
C TYR A 120 -9.88 -7.88 -6.34
N GLY A 121 -10.90 -7.76 -7.17
CA GLY A 121 -12.20 -8.32 -6.80
C GLY A 121 -13.35 -7.86 -7.67
N ARG A 122 -14.57 -8.08 -7.17
CA ARG A 122 -15.81 -7.73 -7.87
C ARG A 122 -16.65 -6.82 -7.01
N ARG A 123 -17.27 -5.83 -7.64
CA ARG A 123 -18.23 -4.92 -6.99
C ARG A 123 -19.32 -5.68 -6.27
N GLY A 124 -19.71 -5.19 -5.10
CA GLY A 124 -20.80 -5.73 -4.29
C GLY A 124 -20.48 -7.06 -3.61
N GLN A 125 -19.22 -7.53 -3.64
CA GLN A 125 -18.79 -8.77 -2.99
C GLN A 125 -17.91 -8.52 -1.76
N GLY A 126 -17.70 -9.57 -0.98
CA GLY A 126 -16.89 -9.51 0.23
C GLY A 126 -17.65 -8.96 1.45
N LYS A 127 -16.91 -8.76 2.54
CA LYS A 127 -17.47 -8.28 3.81
C LYS A 127 -18.02 -6.86 3.64
N LYS A 128 -19.17 -6.60 4.24
CA LYS A 128 -19.76 -5.26 4.29
C LYS A 128 -18.87 -4.36 5.15
N ILE A 129 -18.61 -3.16 4.64
CA ILE A 129 -17.90 -2.11 5.37
C ILE A 129 -18.82 -1.55 6.44
N GLN A 130 -18.32 -1.40 7.65
CA GLN A 130 -19.09 -1.00 8.84
C GLN A 130 -18.30 0.02 9.65
N GLU A 131 -19.03 0.88 10.32
CA GLU A 131 -18.48 1.88 11.24
C GLU A 131 -17.51 1.25 12.25
N GLY A 132 -16.39 1.94 12.51
CA GLY A 132 -15.34 1.51 13.41
C GLY A 132 -14.37 0.48 12.84
N MET A 133 -14.52 0.04 11.58
CA MET A 133 -13.48 -0.76 10.92
C MET A 133 -12.21 0.04 10.73
N VAL A 134 -11.07 -0.58 11.00
CA VAL A 134 -9.74 -0.06 10.67
C VAL A 134 -9.05 -1.07 9.76
N LEU A 135 -8.57 -0.60 8.61
CA LEU A 135 -7.98 -1.44 7.57
C LEU A 135 -6.63 -0.88 7.10
N ALA A 136 -5.67 -1.76 6.91
CA ALA A 136 -4.52 -1.52 6.06
C ALA A 136 -4.93 -1.74 4.59
N ILE A 137 -4.84 -0.68 3.80
CA ILE A 137 -5.13 -0.71 2.36
C ILE A 137 -3.82 -0.51 1.65
N GLU A 138 -3.35 -1.56 0.95
CA GLU A 138 -1.94 -1.69 0.55
C GLU A 138 -1.78 -2.28 -0.86
N PRO A 139 -2.13 -1.57 -1.93
CA PRO A 139 -1.92 -2.06 -3.28
C PRO A 139 -0.45 -2.34 -3.58
N MET A 140 -0.19 -3.59 -4.02
CA MET A 140 1.08 -4.06 -4.56
C MET A 140 0.91 -4.25 -6.06
N ILE A 141 1.61 -3.44 -6.86
CA ILE A 141 1.40 -3.33 -8.31
C ILE A 141 2.70 -3.57 -9.04
N ASN A 142 2.68 -4.54 -9.96
CA ASN A 142 3.82 -4.92 -10.78
C ASN A 142 3.80 -4.19 -12.13
N GLY A 143 4.95 -3.75 -12.60
CA GLY A 143 5.13 -3.17 -13.93
C GLY A 143 4.93 -4.14 -15.10
N GLY A 144 4.66 -5.41 -14.80
CA GLY A 144 4.40 -6.48 -15.73
C GLY A 144 3.24 -7.38 -15.33
N THR A 145 3.49 -8.68 -15.20
CA THR A 145 2.45 -9.63 -14.80
C THR A 145 2.15 -9.54 -13.30
N HIS A 146 0.93 -9.93 -12.91
CA HIS A 146 0.54 -10.00 -11.50
C HIS A 146 1.27 -11.11 -10.71
N ARG A 147 1.96 -12.02 -11.41
CA ARG A 147 2.57 -13.20 -10.80
C ARG A 147 3.78 -12.84 -9.96
N ILE A 148 3.92 -13.54 -8.84
CA ILE A 148 5.02 -13.39 -7.90
C ILE A 148 5.76 -14.72 -7.69
N LYS A 149 6.92 -14.64 -7.06
CA LYS A 149 7.69 -15.79 -6.57
C LYS A 149 8.34 -15.44 -5.24
N GLN A 150 8.36 -16.39 -4.31
CA GLN A 150 9.05 -16.26 -3.03
C GLN A 150 10.49 -16.70 -3.16
N LEU A 151 11.41 -15.99 -2.53
CA LEU A 151 12.81 -16.39 -2.44
C LEU A 151 13.02 -17.53 -1.42
N LYS A 152 14.22 -18.14 -1.48
CA LYS A 152 14.60 -19.23 -0.57
C LYS A 152 14.74 -18.80 0.89
N ASP A 153 14.82 -17.51 1.16
CA ASP A 153 14.82 -16.95 2.51
C ASP A 153 13.47 -17.10 3.23
N GLY A 154 12.42 -17.50 2.49
CA GLY A 154 11.07 -17.72 3.02
C GLY A 154 10.28 -16.43 3.27
N TRP A 155 10.83 -15.27 2.92
CA TRP A 155 10.23 -13.94 3.17
C TRP A 155 10.10 -13.10 1.92
N THR A 156 11.22 -12.79 1.29
CA THR A 156 11.27 -11.86 0.15
C THR A 156 10.41 -12.34 -1.02
N ILE A 157 9.50 -11.48 -1.45
CA ILE A 157 8.62 -11.71 -2.60
C ILE A 157 9.11 -10.89 -3.78
N LEU A 158 9.29 -11.55 -4.92
CA LEU A 158 9.69 -10.93 -6.19
C LEU A 158 8.57 -11.00 -7.23
N THR A 159 8.59 -10.07 -8.18
CA THR A 159 7.84 -10.23 -9.44
C THR A 159 8.37 -11.45 -10.20
N ALA A 160 7.49 -12.22 -10.84
CA ALA A 160 7.91 -13.42 -11.57
C ALA A 160 8.71 -13.09 -12.84
N ASP A 161 8.47 -11.93 -13.43
CA ASP A 161 9.08 -11.46 -14.68
C ASP A 161 10.28 -10.52 -14.49
N GLY A 162 10.64 -10.19 -13.24
CA GLY A 162 11.77 -9.33 -12.90
C GLY A 162 11.53 -7.83 -13.13
N LYS A 163 10.31 -7.42 -13.50
CA LYS A 163 9.97 -6.00 -13.64
C LYS A 163 9.76 -5.35 -12.27
N ALA A 164 9.87 -4.03 -12.23
CA ALA A 164 9.67 -3.25 -11.00
C ALA A 164 8.28 -3.47 -10.39
N SER A 165 8.20 -3.37 -9.07
CA SER A 165 6.96 -3.37 -8.30
C SER A 165 6.91 -2.14 -7.40
N ALA A 166 5.71 -1.61 -7.16
CA ALA A 166 5.48 -0.51 -6.24
C ALA A 166 4.45 -0.92 -5.18
N HIS A 167 4.67 -0.43 -3.96
CA HIS A 167 3.82 -0.67 -2.80
C HIS A 167 3.58 0.64 -2.07
N PHE A 168 2.32 1.00 -1.87
CA PHE A 168 1.89 2.14 -1.07
C PHE A 168 0.78 1.71 -0.13
N GLU A 169 0.77 2.23 1.09
CA GLU A 169 -0.15 1.79 2.12
C GLU A 169 -0.59 2.92 3.02
N HIS A 170 -1.86 2.86 3.41
CA HIS A 170 -2.42 3.64 4.49
C HIS A 170 -3.28 2.80 5.42
N ASP A 171 -3.14 3.08 6.73
CA ASP A 171 -4.16 2.73 7.71
C ASP A 171 -5.33 3.69 7.62
N VAL A 172 -6.52 3.13 7.49
CA VAL A 172 -7.75 3.92 7.30
C VAL A 172 -8.84 3.41 8.23
N ALA A 173 -9.44 4.33 8.99
CA ALA A 173 -10.62 4.06 9.81
C ALA A 173 -11.91 4.48 9.09
N LEU A 174 -13.01 3.78 9.33
CA LEU A 174 -14.34 4.25 8.96
C LEU A 174 -14.95 5.01 10.14
N VAL A 175 -15.11 6.32 9.97
CA VAL A 175 -15.65 7.24 10.99
C VAL A 175 -16.76 8.07 10.36
N ASP A 176 -17.94 8.08 10.99
CA ASP A 176 -19.14 8.77 10.48
C ASP A 176 -19.46 8.40 9.01
N GLY A 177 -19.31 7.11 8.68
CA GLY A 177 -19.56 6.54 7.37
C GLY A 177 -18.55 6.91 6.28
N LYS A 178 -17.42 7.55 6.63
CA LYS A 178 -16.38 8.04 5.70
C LYS A 178 -14.98 7.53 6.09
N PRO A 179 -14.07 7.39 5.10
CA PRO A 179 -12.69 7.06 5.39
C PRO A 179 -11.98 8.21 6.12
N GLU A 180 -11.27 7.88 7.17
CA GLU A 180 -10.34 8.75 7.88
C GLU A 180 -8.95 8.12 7.84
N LEU A 181 -7.96 8.82 7.27
CA LEU A 181 -6.58 8.37 7.22
C LEU A 181 -5.95 8.44 8.62
N LEU A 182 -5.39 7.33 9.09
CA LEU A 182 -4.65 7.23 10.34
C LEU A 182 -3.15 7.34 10.14
N SER A 183 -2.66 7.16 8.91
CA SER A 183 -1.27 7.38 8.49
C SER A 183 -1.20 8.45 7.41
N THR A 184 0.00 9.02 7.15
CA THR A 184 0.14 10.14 6.20
C THR A 184 1.49 10.15 5.51
N PHE A 185 1.50 10.48 4.22
CA PHE A 185 2.73 10.73 3.44
C PHE A 185 3.28 12.15 3.62
N GLN A 186 2.59 13.05 4.34
CA GLN A 186 3.01 14.45 4.47
C GLN A 186 4.41 14.62 5.08
N TYR A 187 4.79 13.77 6.04
CA TYR A 187 6.14 13.79 6.61
C TYR A 187 7.20 13.37 5.59
N ILE A 188 6.88 12.42 4.71
CA ILE A 188 7.73 11.99 3.61
C ILE A 188 7.90 13.15 2.62
N TYR A 189 6.81 13.78 2.21
CA TYR A 189 6.85 14.92 1.29
C TYR A 189 7.66 16.09 1.84
N ALA A 190 7.46 16.42 3.12
CA ALA A 190 8.22 17.47 3.79
C ALA A 190 9.73 17.16 3.83
N ALA A 191 10.10 15.92 4.12
CA ALA A 191 11.50 15.49 4.16
C ALA A 191 12.17 15.49 2.77
N LEU A 192 11.41 15.17 1.72
CA LEU A 192 11.90 15.13 0.34
C LEU A 192 11.76 16.46 -0.41
N GLY A 193 11.18 17.49 0.22
CA GLY A 193 10.91 18.79 -0.45
C GLY A 193 9.88 18.69 -1.58
N ILE A 194 9.05 17.64 -1.59
CA ILE A 194 7.97 17.44 -2.55
C ILE A 194 6.80 18.34 -2.16
N LYS A 195 6.30 19.15 -3.10
CA LYS A 195 5.03 19.86 -2.88
C LYS A 195 3.93 18.79 -2.82
N SER A 196 3.19 18.75 -1.70
CA SER A 196 2.03 17.85 -1.60
C SER A 196 1.04 18.22 -2.70
N ASP A 197 0.77 17.28 -3.60
CA ASP A 197 -0.46 17.33 -4.36
C ASP A 197 -1.60 17.39 -3.34
N GLU A 198 -2.68 18.11 -3.62
CA GLU A 198 -3.84 18.23 -2.73
C GLU A 198 -4.43 16.83 -2.49
N GLU A 199 -3.82 16.13 -1.55
CA GLU A 199 -4.23 14.78 -1.18
C GLU A 199 -5.45 14.87 -0.27
N THR A 200 -6.36 13.95 -0.48
CA THR A 200 -7.56 13.62 0.28
C THR A 200 -7.52 14.14 1.72
N PRO A 201 -8.57 14.76 2.23
CA PRO A 201 -8.53 15.48 3.48
C PRO A 201 -8.05 14.59 4.63
N PHE A 202 -6.80 14.78 5.00
CA PHE A 202 -6.22 14.24 6.20
C PHE A 202 -6.69 15.10 7.37
N ARG A 203 -7.12 14.48 8.46
CA ARG A 203 -7.46 15.19 9.69
C ARG A 203 -6.22 15.94 10.20
N LYS A 204 -6.29 17.27 10.23
CA LYS A 204 -5.17 18.12 10.63
C LYS A 204 -4.83 18.08 12.13
N GLU A 205 -5.69 17.48 12.95
CA GLU A 205 -5.52 17.40 14.40
C GLU A 205 -5.41 15.94 14.85
N PRO A 206 -4.42 15.61 15.70
CA PRO A 206 -4.37 14.30 16.32
C PRO A 206 -5.62 14.09 17.17
N LEU A 207 -6.12 12.85 17.20
CA LEU A 207 -7.16 12.48 18.17
C LEU A 207 -6.67 12.86 19.57
N SER A 208 -7.40 13.73 20.25
CA SER A 208 -7.22 13.94 21.68
C SER A 208 -7.64 12.65 22.37
N LEU A 209 -6.65 11.87 22.81
CA LEU A 209 -6.85 10.70 23.66
C LEU A 209 -7.21 11.14 25.07
#